data_4a8f89accab67498b0e309c19833088f
#
_entry.id   4a8f89accab67498b0e309c19833088f
#
_cell.length_a   1.000
_cell.length_b   1.000
_cell.length_c   1.000
_cell.angle_alpha   90.00
_cell.angle_beta   90.00
_cell.angle_gamma   90.00
#
_symmetry.space_group_name_H-M   'P 1'
#
loop_
_entity.id
_entity.type
_entity.pdbx_description
1 polymer ?
#
loop_
_entity_poly.entity_id
_entity_poly.type
_entity_poly.pdbx_seq_one_letter_code
_entity_poly.pdbx_strand_id
1 'polypeptide(L)'
;MKSIVVVSSLTGNTLKLASAVAYALNNNVEAVKVEEKPDVSDYDLVAVGCWINRGTADDKAQEFIKTIKGKKVAIFATLGAYPDSDHAKKSLENIAALFDSSNEVVGQYICQGSVSYKMVEMMTRMFPEGHPHAMTEERKARIQESYSHPDNQDLLKAREYFTELKNRLEG
;
A
#
# COMPACT_ATOMS: atom_id res chain seq x y z
N MET A 1 -0.36 22.13 6.94
CA MET A 1 -0.67 21.29 5.75
C MET A 1 -1.88 20.41 6.05
N LYS A 2 -2.93 20.49 5.24
CA LYS A 2 -4.14 19.66 5.38
C LYS A 2 -3.95 18.35 4.61
N SER A 3 -4.04 17.20 5.27
CA SER A 3 -3.81 15.90 4.66
C SER A 3 -5.00 14.96 4.83
N ILE A 4 -5.17 14.04 3.88
CA ILE A 4 -6.15 12.96 3.92
C ILE A 4 -5.45 11.63 3.63
N VAL A 5 -5.89 10.58 4.30
CA VAL A 5 -5.45 9.20 4.06
C VAL A 5 -6.62 8.42 3.47
N VAL A 6 -6.43 7.90 2.28
CA VAL A 6 -7.44 7.12 1.55
C VAL A 6 -6.91 5.72 1.29
N VAL A 7 -7.70 4.69 1.55
CA VAL A 7 -7.20 3.31 1.53
C VAL A 7 -8.12 2.34 0.81
N SER A 8 -7.53 1.48 0.00
CA SER A 8 -8.11 0.23 -0.50
C SER A 8 -7.51 -0.96 0.25
N SER A 9 -8.34 -1.81 0.83
CA SER A 9 -7.89 -2.97 1.59
C SER A 9 -8.83 -4.14 1.36
N LEU A 10 -8.27 -5.30 0.98
CA LEU A 10 -9.05 -6.52 0.74
C LEU A 10 -9.22 -7.35 2.01
N THR A 11 -8.13 -7.57 2.75
CA THR A 11 -8.07 -8.49 3.90
C THR A 11 -7.79 -7.79 5.24
N GLY A 12 -7.66 -6.46 5.23
CA GLY A 12 -7.39 -5.65 6.41
C GLY A 12 -5.92 -5.27 6.62
N ASN A 13 -4.97 -5.82 5.86
CA ASN A 13 -3.54 -5.49 6.03
C ASN A 13 -3.26 -4.02 5.74
N THR A 14 -3.70 -3.54 4.57
CA THR A 14 -3.49 -2.14 4.18
C THR A 14 -4.27 -1.19 5.09
N LEU A 15 -5.42 -1.61 5.61
CA LEU A 15 -6.20 -0.82 6.57
C LEU A 15 -5.45 -0.63 7.91
N LYS A 16 -4.77 -1.68 8.41
CA LYS A 16 -3.89 -1.57 9.59
C LYS A 16 -2.78 -0.55 9.35
N LEU A 17 -2.12 -0.63 8.18
CA LEU A 17 -1.08 0.30 7.79
C LEU A 17 -1.63 1.73 7.67
N ALA A 18 -2.83 1.90 7.07
CA ALA A 18 -3.50 3.18 6.93
C ALA A 18 -3.75 3.88 8.28
N SER A 19 -4.07 3.13 9.33
CA SER A 19 -4.25 3.69 10.68
C SER A 19 -2.95 4.28 11.22
N ALA A 20 -1.81 3.64 10.98
CA ALA A 20 -0.50 4.16 11.37
C ALA A 20 -0.13 5.43 10.59
N VAL A 21 -0.41 5.45 9.29
CA VAL A 21 -0.20 6.61 8.42
C VAL A 21 -1.09 7.79 8.82
N ALA A 22 -2.37 7.52 9.07
CA ALA A 22 -3.33 8.55 9.50
C ALA A 22 -2.92 9.17 10.84
N TYR A 23 -2.46 8.36 11.78
CA TYR A 23 -1.93 8.86 13.05
C TYR A 23 -0.73 9.81 12.84
N ALA A 24 0.20 9.44 11.95
CA ALA A 24 1.38 10.25 11.66
C ALA A 24 1.05 11.59 10.98
N LEU A 25 0.11 11.57 10.04
CA LEU A 25 -0.24 12.75 9.24
C LEU A 25 -1.28 13.66 9.92
N ASN A 26 -2.30 13.10 10.56
CA ASN A 26 -3.53 13.80 10.95
C ASN A 26 -3.86 13.77 12.45
N ASN A 27 -3.04 13.18 13.30
CA ASN A 27 -3.27 13.13 14.76
C ASN A 27 -4.68 12.61 15.14
N ASN A 28 -5.06 11.41 14.71
CA ASN A 28 -6.32 10.70 15.01
C ASN A 28 -7.52 10.90 14.06
N VAL A 29 -7.35 11.46 12.89
CA VAL A 29 -8.37 11.35 11.85
C VAL A 29 -8.25 9.98 11.18
N GLU A 30 -9.32 9.21 11.16
CA GLU A 30 -9.33 7.87 10.53
C GLU A 30 -9.10 7.95 9.02
N ALA A 31 -8.52 6.88 8.46
CA ALA A 31 -8.37 6.73 7.02
C ALA A 31 -9.75 6.48 6.38
N VAL A 32 -10.00 7.12 5.24
CA VAL A 32 -11.23 6.98 4.45
C VAL A 32 -11.06 5.86 3.43
N LYS A 33 -12.06 5.04 3.23
CA LYS A 33 -12.01 3.98 2.22
C LYS A 33 -12.22 4.55 0.81
N VAL A 34 -11.54 3.99 -0.18
CA VAL A 34 -11.69 4.41 -1.60
C VAL A 34 -13.14 4.28 -2.09
N GLU A 35 -13.90 3.33 -1.55
CA GLU A 35 -15.30 3.12 -1.88
C GLU A 35 -16.21 4.30 -1.51
N GLU A 36 -15.78 5.11 -0.55
CA GLU A 36 -16.51 6.31 -0.12
C GLU A 36 -16.32 7.48 -1.10
N LYS A 37 -15.38 7.34 -2.05
CA LYS A 37 -15.06 8.34 -3.09
C LYS A 37 -14.88 9.75 -2.53
N PRO A 38 -13.97 9.94 -1.54
CA PRO A 38 -13.81 11.23 -0.89
C PRO A 38 -13.39 12.31 -1.87
N ASP A 39 -13.94 13.51 -1.71
CA ASP A 39 -13.43 14.69 -2.40
C ASP A 39 -12.10 15.12 -1.73
N VAL A 40 -11.06 15.22 -2.55
CA VAL A 40 -9.71 15.59 -2.09
C VAL A 40 -9.33 17.03 -2.47
N SER A 41 -10.26 17.81 -3.00
CA SER A 41 -10.00 19.18 -3.50
C SER A 41 -9.39 20.09 -2.44
N ASP A 42 -9.84 20.00 -1.20
CA ASP A 42 -9.44 20.83 -0.06
C ASP A 42 -8.18 20.38 0.67
N TYR A 43 -7.51 19.32 0.18
CA TYR A 43 -6.32 18.77 0.82
C TYR A 43 -5.05 19.12 0.06
N ASP A 44 -3.97 19.40 0.81
CA ASP A 44 -2.63 19.67 0.26
C ASP A 44 -1.88 18.37 -0.06
N LEU A 45 -2.08 17.34 0.81
CA LEU A 45 -1.46 16.02 0.70
C LEU A 45 -2.53 14.93 0.71
N VAL A 46 -2.48 14.05 -0.29
CA VAL A 46 -3.32 12.85 -0.38
C VAL A 46 -2.43 11.60 -0.24
N ALA A 47 -2.52 10.91 0.88
CA ALA A 47 -1.84 9.64 1.08
C ALA A 47 -2.75 8.50 0.63
N VAL A 48 -2.34 7.73 -0.37
CA VAL A 48 -3.12 6.64 -0.95
C VAL A 48 -2.54 5.30 -0.57
N GLY A 49 -3.35 4.48 0.08
CA GLY A 49 -3.03 3.11 0.47
C GLY A 49 -3.65 2.08 -0.46
N CYS A 50 -2.86 1.08 -0.85
CA CYS A 50 -3.31 -0.01 -1.70
C CYS A 50 -2.61 -1.33 -1.35
N TRP A 51 -3.18 -2.44 -1.79
CA TRP A 51 -2.49 -3.72 -1.79
C TRP A 51 -1.97 -4.02 -3.20
N ILE A 52 -0.83 -4.71 -3.27
CA ILE A 52 -0.23 -5.03 -4.57
C ILE A 52 -1.00 -6.17 -5.24
N ASN A 53 -1.52 -5.86 -6.42
CA ASN A 53 -2.18 -6.78 -7.31
C ASN A 53 -1.48 -6.77 -8.67
N ARG A 54 -0.90 -7.91 -9.07
CA ARG A 54 -0.19 -8.07 -10.36
C ARG A 54 0.89 -7.00 -10.59
N GLY A 55 1.64 -6.65 -9.55
CA GLY A 55 2.76 -5.71 -9.65
C GLY A 55 2.36 -4.23 -9.71
N THR A 56 1.14 -3.88 -9.33
CA THR A 56 0.67 -2.49 -9.24
C THR A 56 -0.41 -2.37 -8.15
N ALA A 57 -1.04 -1.22 -8.00
CA ALA A 57 -2.18 -1.04 -7.11
C ALA A 57 -3.36 -1.93 -7.51
N ASP A 58 -4.17 -2.34 -6.54
CA ASP A 58 -5.45 -2.99 -6.81
C ASP A 58 -6.41 -2.09 -7.60
N ASP A 59 -7.39 -2.69 -8.26
CA ASP A 59 -8.25 -2.00 -9.24
C ASP A 59 -9.01 -0.80 -8.64
N LYS A 60 -9.50 -0.93 -7.40
CA LYS A 60 -10.22 0.17 -6.73
C LYS A 60 -9.31 1.36 -6.42
N ALA A 61 -8.10 1.08 -5.95
CA ALA A 61 -7.11 2.12 -5.74
C ALA A 61 -6.70 2.78 -7.05
N GLN A 62 -6.53 2.01 -8.14
CA GLN A 62 -6.24 2.57 -9.46
C GLN A 62 -7.33 3.53 -9.96
N GLU A 63 -8.60 3.15 -9.80
CA GLU A 63 -9.72 4.03 -10.18
C GLU A 63 -9.69 5.35 -9.40
N PHE A 64 -9.44 5.29 -8.10
CA PHE A 64 -9.34 6.47 -7.25
C PHE A 64 -8.12 7.34 -7.61
N ILE A 65 -6.94 6.74 -7.78
CA ILE A 65 -5.70 7.44 -8.14
C ILE A 65 -5.88 8.30 -9.40
N LYS A 66 -6.58 7.80 -10.42
CA LYS A 66 -6.83 8.51 -11.67
C LYS A 66 -7.68 9.79 -11.49
N THR A 67 -8.41 9.90 -10.38
CA THR A 67 -9.22 11.10 -10.10
C THR A 67 -8.42 12.23 -9.46
N ILE A 68 -7.23 11.95 -8.91
CA ILE A 68 -6.41 12.93 -8.18
C ILE A 68 -5.65 13.81 -9.18
N LYS A 69 -5.75 15.13 -9.02
CA LYS A 69 -5.11 16.13 -9.88
C LYS A 69 -4.49 17.25 -9.05
N GLY A 70 -3.29 17.68 -9.42
CA GLY A 70 -2.64 18.87 -8.87
C GLY A 70 -2.34 18.79 -7.38
N LYS A 71 -2.04 17.59 -6.85
CA LYS A 71 -1.81 17.36 -5.42
C LYS A 71 -0.40 16.84 -5.14
N LYS A 72 0.09 17.09 -3.93
CA LYS A 72 1.14 16.27 -3.37
C LYS A 72 0.53 14.93 -2.99
N VAL A 73 1.15 13.83 -3.41
CA VAL A 73 0.66 12.47 -3.16
C VAL A 73 1.72 11.62 -2.50
N ALA A 74 1.33 10.83 -1.52
CA ALA A 74 2.17 9.82 -0.92
C ALA A 74 1.53 8.44 -1.09
N ILE A 75 2.35 7.42 -1.30
CA ILE A 75 1.92 6.05 -1.55
C ILE A 75 2.30 5.19 -0.34
N PHE A 76 1.38 4.37 0.15
CA PHE A 76 1.71 3.30 1.06
C PHE A 76 1.05 2.00 0.60
N ALA A 77 1.79 0.89 0.67
CA ALA A 77 1.30 -0.36 0.12
C ALA A 77 1.65 -1.56 1.00
N THR A 78 0.87 -2.63 0.83
CA THR A 78 1.16 -3.95 1.38
C THR A 78 1.27 -4.97 0.26
N LEU A 79 2.18 -5.94 0.42
CA LEU A 79 2.36 -7.02 -0.53
C LEU A 79 2.68 -8.34 0.19
N GLY A 80 2.39 -9.46 -0.45
CA GLY A 80 2.76 -10.78 0.07
C GLY A 80 4.24 -11.15 -0.11
N ALA A 81 4.95 -10.44 -1.00
CA ALA A 81 6.39 -10.59 -1.20
C ALA A 81 7.20 -9.78 -0.16
N TYR A 82 8.52 -9.92 -0.19
CA TYR A 82 9.40 -9.11 0.66
C TYR A 82 9.42 -7.63 0.22
N PRO A 83 9.36 -6.68 1.18
CA PRO A 83 9.27 -5.26 0.86
C PRO A 83 10.56 -4.66 0.28
N ASP A 84 11.70 -5.33 0.42
CA ASP A 84 13.00 -4.95 -0.14
C ASP A 84 13.31 -5.63 -1.50
N SER A 85 12.36 -6.43 -2.02
CA SER A 85 12.51 -7.13 -3.30
C SER A 85 12.43 -6.17 -4.50
N ASP A 86 12.98 -6.60 -5.64
CA ASP A 86 12.85 -5.88 -6.91
C ASP A 86 11.38 -5.80 -7.35
N HIS A 87 10.59 -6.82 -7.02
CA HIS A 87 9.14 -6.81 -7.25
C HIS A 87 8.44 -5.69 -6.47
N ALA A 88 8.80 -5.47 -5.21
CA ALA A 88 8.24 -4.38 -4.40
C ALA A 88 8.62 -3.01 -4.97
N LYS A 89 9.89 -2.80 -5.33
CA LYS A 89 10.37 -1.56 -5.96
C LYS A 89 9.63 -1.28 -7.26
N LYS A 90 9.55 -2.28 -8.15
CA LYS A 90 8.86 -2.14 -9.43
C LYS A 90 7.36 -1.86 -9.25
N SER A 91 6.74 -2.47 -8.25
CA SER A 91 5.34 -2.22 -7.92
C SER A 91 5.10 -0.76 -7.50
N LEU A 92 5.97 -0.19 -6.67
CA LEU A 92 5.88 1.22 -6.27
C LEU A 92 6.08 2.17 -7.47
N GLU A 93 7.02 1.88 -8.37
CA GLU A 93 7.20 2.64 -9.62
C GLU A 93 5.93 2.60 -10.49
N ASN A 94 5.34 1.41 -10.64
CA ASN A 94 4.11 1.24 -11.41
C ASN A 94 2.94 2.00 -10.80
N ILE A 95 2.82 2.02 -9.46
CA ILE A 95 1.77 2.81 -8.78
C ILE A 95 2.01 4.31 -8.98
N ALA A 96 3.25 4.77 -8.83
CA ALA A 96 3.59 6.18 -9.05
C ALA A 96 3.23 6.64 -10.47
N ALA A 97 3.43 5.77 -11.46
CA ALA A 97 3.10 6.04 -12.86
C ALA A 97 1.58 6.12 -13.15
N LEU A 98 0.71 5.68 -12.22
CA LEU A 98 -0.75 5.81 -12.37
C LEU A 98 -1.24 7.23 -12.11
N PHE A 99 -0.48 8.02 -11.36
CA PHE A 99 -0.86 9.40 -11.06
C PHE A 99 -0.69 10.30 -12.28
N ASP A 100 -1.65 11.19 -12.45
CA ASP A 100 -1.54 12.24 -13.46
C ASP A 100 -0.30 13.11 -13.22
N SER A 101 0.34 13.57 -14.29
CA SER A 101 1.58 14.37 -14.25
C SER A 101 1.46 15.70 -13.51
N SER A 102 0.25 16.17 -13.25
CA SER A 102 0.01 17.35 -12.41
C SER A 102 0.24 17.08 -10.91
N ASN A 103 0.35 15.81 -10.50
CA ASN A 103 0.62 15.44 -9.12
C ASN A 103 2.12 15.32 -8.86
N GLU A 104 2.52 15.60 -7.62
CA GLU A 104 3.88 15.40 -7.13
C GLU A 104 3.92 14.20 -6.16
N VAL A 105 4.62 13.13 -6.51
CA VAL A 105 4.84 11.98 -5.61
C VAL A 105 5.94 12.34 -4.61
N VAL A 106 5.55 12.62 -3.36
CA VAL A 106 6.46 13.12 -2.31
C VAL A 106 6.96 12.05 -1.36
N GLY A 107 6.37 10.84 -1.38
CA GLY A 107 6.78 9.74 -0.52
C GLY A 107 6.18 8.40 -0.93
N GLN A 108 6.92 7.32 -0.60
CA GLN A 108 6.50 5.94 -0.89
C GLN A 108 6.93 5.03 0.25
N TYR A 109 6.04 4.18 0.73
CA TYR A 109 6.29 3.20 1.77
C TYR A 109 5.63 1.86 1.41
N ILE A 110 6.29 0.75 1.70
CA ILE A 110 5.75 -0.59 1.47
C ILE A 110 6.19 -1.52 2.59
N CYS A 111 5.28 -2.37 3.05
CA CYS A 111 5.61 -3.44 3.98
C CYS A 111 4.94 -4.76 3.58
N GLN A 112 5.39 -5.85 4.17
CA GLN A 112 4.77 -7.15 3.95
C GLN A 112 3.38 -7.18 4.59
N GLY A 113 2.46 -7.91 3.96
CA GLY A 113 1.14 -8.21 4.48
C GLY A 113 0.82 -9.68 4.32
N SER A 114 0.00 -10.24 5.21
CA SER A 114 -0.31 -11.65 5.18
C SER A 114 -1.04 -12.07 3.89
N VAL A 115 -0.58 -13.15 3.29
CA VAL A 115 -1.23 -13.76 2.12
C VAL A 115 -2.41 -14.58 2.62
N SER A 116 -3.61 -14.36 2.07
CA SER A 116 -4.80 -15.10 2.50
C SER A 116 -4.71 -16.59 2.14
N TYR A 117 -5.23 -17.46 3.01
CA TYR A 117 -5.30 -18.90 2.75
C TYR A 117 -6.04 -19.22 1.45
N LYS A 118 -7.09 -18.47 1.14
CA LYS A 118 -7.85 -18.62 -0.11
C LYS A 118 -6.99 -18.33 -1.33
N MET A 119 -6.12 -17.33 -1.27
CA MET A 119 -5.17 -17.01 -2.33
C MET A 119 -4.16 -18.14 -2.51
N VAL A 120 -3.61 -18.66 -1.42
CA VAL A 120 -2.65 -19.77 -1.44
C VAL A 120 -3.29 -21.02 -2.05
N GLU A 121 -4.51 -21.36 -1.63
CA GLU A 121 -5.26 -22.49 -2.16
C GLU A 121 -5.52 -22.35 -3.68
N MET A 122 -5.93 -21.17 -4.11
CA MET A 122 -6.15 -20.88 -5.53
C MET A 122 -4.85 -21.01 -6.33
N MET A 123 -3.75 -20.46 -5.87
CA MET A 123 -2.44 -20.56 -6.53
C MET A 123 -1.96 -22.00 -6.65
N THR A 124 -2.14 -22.81 -5.59
CA THR A 124 -1.76 -24.22 -5.59
C THR A 124 -2.57 -25.03 -6.60
N ARG A 125 -3.85 -24.72 -6.77
CA ARG A 125 -4.70 -25.37 -7.77
C ARG A 125 -4.37 -24.94 -9.22
N MET A 126 -4.10 -23.65 -9.42
CA MET A 126 -3.83 -23.10 -10.76
C MET A 126 -2.44 -23.45 -11.29
N PHE A 127 -1.47 -23.63 -10.39
CA PHE A 127 -0.07 -23.84 -10.74
C PHE A 127 0.46 -25.14 -10.11
N PRO A 128 0.22 -26.30 -10.74
CA PRO A 128 0.70 -27.57 -10.24
C PRO A 128 2.23 -27.66 -10.25
N GLU A 129 2.77 -28.70 -9.61
CA GLU A 129 4.21 -28.97 -9.55
C GLU A 129 4.82 -28.99 -10.98
N GLY A 130 5.96 -28.33 -11.13
CA GLY A 130 6.64 -28.13 -12.43
C GLY A 130 6.22 -26.89 -13.21
N HIS A 131 5.17 -26.18 -12.80
CA HIS A 131 4.81 -24.91 -13.42
C HIS A 131 5.74 -23.79 -12.94
N PRO A 132 6.12 -22.78 -13.79
CA PRO A 132 6.98 -21.66 -13.39
C PRO A 132 6.47 -20.87 -12.16
N HIS A 133 5.17 -20.87 -11.95
CA HIS A 133 4.51 -20.23 -10.82
C HIS A 133 4.06 -21.22 -9.72
N ALA A 134 4.51 -22.48 -9.78
CA ALA A 134 4.20 -23.48 -8.76
C ALA A 134 4.67 -23.06 -7.37
N MET A 135 4.05 -23.64 -6.35
CA MET A 135 4.39 -23.42 -4.95
C MET A 135 5.75 -24.08 -4.63
N THR A 136 6.81 -23.29 -4.55
CA THR A 136 8.15 -23.74 -4.14
C THR A 136 8.30 -23.67 -2.62
N GLU A 137 9.31 -24.34 -2.06
CA GLU A 137 9.62 -24.28 -0.62
C GLU A 137 9.95 -22.86 -0.19
N GLU A 138 10.64 -22.08 -1.02
CA GLU A 138 10.93 -20.65 -0.77
C GLU A 138 9.64 -19.81 -0.71
N ARG A 139 8.70 -20.04 -1.62
CA ARG A 139 7.38 -19.38 -1.61
C ARG A 139 6.56 -19.74 -0.38
N LYS A 140 6.56 -21.03 0.02
CA LYS A 140 5.90 -21.48 1.25
C LYS A 140 6.48 -20.78 2.48
N ALA A 141 7.80 -20.74 2.60
CA ALA A 141 8.48 -20.08 3.71
C ALA A 141 8.13 -18.58 3.78
N ARG A 142 8.16 -17.88 2.65
CA ARG A 142 7.76 -16.46 2.56
C ARG A 142 6.30 -16.23 2.94
N ILE A 143 5.39 -17.08 2.47
CA ILE A 143 3.97 -17.01 2.82
C ILE A 143 3.79 -17.24 4.32
N GLN A 144 4.48 -18.24 4.89
CA GLN A 144 4.43 -18.51 6.31
C GLN A 144 4.91 -17.31 7.14
N GLU A 145 5.99 -16.67 6.72
CA GLU A 145 6.50 -15.45 7.36
C GLU A 145 5.49 -14.30 7.26
N SER A 146 4.83 -14.16 6.10
CA SER A 146 3.86 -13.09 5.86
C SER A 146 2.70 -13.08 6.85
N TYR A 147 2.35 -14.21 7.47
CA TYR A 147 1.21 -14.31 8.38
C TYR A 147 1.34 -13.45 9.63
N SER A 148 2.54 -13.06 10.01
CA SER A 148 2.78 -12.12 11.11
C SER A 148 2.74 -10.65 10.69
N HIS A 149 2.64 -10.34 9.39
CA HIS A 149 2.72 -8.99 8.84
C HIS A 149 1.36 -8.43 8.34
N PRO A 150 1.16 -7.10 8.38
CA PRO A 150 2.05 -6.14 9.03
C PRO A 150 2.05 -6.32 10.56
N ASP A 151 3.23 -6.30 11.14
CA ASP A 151 3.43 -6.38 12.58
C ASP A 151 3.60 -4.98 13.21
N ASN A 152 3.81 -4.93 14.54
CA ASN A 152 4.00 -3.66 15.25
C ASN A 152 5.23 -2.89 14.76
N GLN A 153 6.29 -3.56 14.30
CA GLN A 153 7.49 -2.91 13.76
C GLN A 153 7.21 -2.28 12.40
N ASP A 154 6.44 -2.94 11.55
CA ASP A 154 6.01 -2.39 10.26
C ASP A 154 5.21 -1.09 10.48
N LEU A 155 4.27 -1.12 11.43
CA LEU A 155 3.43 0.03 11.74
C LEU A 155 4.24 1.19 12.38
N LEU A 156 5.20 0.87 13.24
CA LEU A 156 6.09 1.88 13.84
C LEU A 156 6.95 2.56 12.77
N LYS A 157 7.59 1.78 11.90
CA LYS A 157 8.40 2.31 10.79
C LYS A 157 7.56 3.17 9.84
N ALA A 158 6.32 2.77 9.56
CA ALA A 158 5.40 3.58 8.76
C ALA A 158 5.10 4.92 9.44
N ARG A 159 4.82 4.92 10.75
CA ARG A 159 4.60 6.15 11.51
C ARG A 159 5.82 7.08 11.50
N GLU A 160 6.99 6.54 11.71
CA GLU A 160 8.25 7.29 11.65
C GLU A 160 8.43 7.91 10.27
N TYR A 161 8.32 7.12 9.22
CA TYR A 161 8.45 7.59 7.83
C TYR A 161 7.48 8.73 7.49
N PHE A 162 6.19 8.58 7.81
CA PHE A 162 5.18 9.59 7.50
C PHE A 162 5.25 10.82 8.41
N THR A 163 5.75 10.67 9.64
CA THR A 163 6.05 11.83 10.51
C THR A 163 7.21 12.65 9.93
N GLU A 164 8.28 12.01 9.49
CA GLU A 164 9.40 12.67 8.82
C GLU A 164 8.99 13.33 7.51
N LEU A 165 8.15 12.64 6.71
CA LEU A 165 7.59 13.20 5.48
C LEU A 165 6.79 14.47 5.78
N LYS A 166 5.90 14.44 6.76
CA LYS A 166 5.11 15.60 7.18
C LYS A 166 6.01 16.76 7.59
N ASN A 167 6.99 16.53 8.45
CA ASN A 167 7.92 17.55 8.92
C ASN A 167 8.69 18.18 7.74
N ARG A 168 9.14 17.37 6.78
CA ARG A 168 9.82 17.86 5.57
C ARG A 168 8.93 18.72 4.68
N LEU A 169 7.64 18.43 4.63
CA LEU A 169 6.68 19.17 3.80
C LEU A 169 6.16 20.47 4.46
N GLU A 170 6.26 20.56 5.78
CA GLU A 170 5.82 21.72 6.57
C GLU A 170 6.97 22.68 6.94
N GLY A 171 8.21 22.23 6.85
CA GLY A 171 9.42 23.02 7.13
C GLY A 171 9.87 23.81 5.96
#